data_c644349359198a45c9b2d3e90de3a256
#
_entry.id   c644349359198a45c9b2d3e90de3a256
#
_cell.length_a   1.000
_cell.length_b   1.000
_cell.length_c   1.000
_cell.angle_alpha   90.00
_cell.angle_beta   90.00
_cell.angle_gamma   90.00
#
_symmetry.space_group_name_H-M   'P 1'
#
loop_
_entity.id
_entity.type
_entity.pdbx_description
1 polymer ?
#
loop_
_entity_poly.entity_id
_entity_poly.type
_entity_poly.pdbx_seq_one_letter_code
_entity_poly.pdbx_strand_id
1 'polypeptide(L)'
;KYHNQLFLGFCTILQNIKVNHNGYIFLISSNVIKEPNSKLIISSAYRAAFSEVFKVLSKEYAQKNISCINIAPGPINTDRTQELIENIKEFEKTLPMKRLGNPKEIGDFVKAIIENNIKYLSGVTINFDGANSNHVF
;
A
#
# COMPACT_ATOMS: atom_id res chain seq x y z
N LYS A 1 -8.30 -1.08 21.39
CA LYS A 1 -8.89 -0.05 20.50
C LYS A 1 -8.38 -0.25 19.07
N TYR A 2 -7.07 -0.19 18.81
CA TYR A 2 -6.50 -0.34 17.45
C TYR A 2 -6.82 -1.67 16.78
N HIS A 3 -6.73 -2.79 17.51
CA HIS A 3 -7.08 -4.10 16.97
C HIS A 3 -8.52 -4.13 16.43
N ASN A 4 -9.49 -3.70 17.22
CA ASN A 4 -10.90 -3.73 16.83
C ASN A 4 -11.21 -2.73 15.70
N GLN A 5 -10.69 -1.51 15.79
CA GLN A 5 -11.01 -0.46 14.82
C GLN A 5 -10.28 -0.61 13.49
N LEU A 6 -9.03 -1.07 13.52
CA LEU A 6 -8.23 -1.20 12.30
C LEU A 6 -8.32 -2.61 11.73
N PHE A 7 -7.91 -3.64 12.48
CA PHE A 7 -7.80 -4.98 11.89
C PHE A 7 -9.16 -5.64 11.68
N LEU A 8 -10.01 -5.69 12.70
CA LEU A 8 -11.35 -6.27 12.54
C LEU A 8 -12.20 -5.46 11.58
N GLY A 9 -12.10 -4.13 11.62
CA GLY A 9 -12.77 -3.25 10.67
C GLY A 9 -12.34 -3.53 9.22
N PHE A 10 -11.05 -3.69 8.98
CA PHE A 10 -10.53 -4.07 7.66
C PHE A 10 -11.06 -5.43 7.19
N CYS A 11 -11.02 -6.45 8.05
CA CYS A 11 -11.57 -7.77 7.73
C CYS A 11 -13.07 -7.69 7.44
N THR A 12 -13.83 -6.94 8.25
CA THR A 12 -15.27 -6.75 8.05
C THR A 12 -15.55 -6.06 6.71
N ILE A 13 -14.78 -5.05 6.31
CA ILE A 13 -14.92 -4.40 5.00
C ILE A 13 -14.68 -5.41 3.90
N LEU A 14 -13.60 -6.18 3.97
CA LEU A 14 -13.28 -7.18 2.93
C LEU A 14 -14.33 -8.28 2.79
N GLN A 15 -14.94 -8.69 3.91
CA GLN A 15 -16.02 -9.69 3.89
C GLN A 15 -17.33 -9.17 3.29
N ASN A 16 -17.59 -7.88 3.43
CA ASN A 16 -18.88 -7.28 3.04
C ASN A 16 -18.80 -6.44 1.76
N ILE A 17 -17.60 -6.14 1.26
CA ILE A 17 -17.44 -5.36 0.04
C ILE A 17 -18.01 -6.11 -1.17
N LYS A 18 -18.87 -5.43 -1.91
CA LYS A 18 -19.39 -5.94 -3.18
C LYS A 18 -18.59 -5.29 -4.31
N VAL A 19 -17.81 -6.09 -4.98
CA VAL A 19 -17.05 -5.68 -6.15
C VAL A 19 -17.67 -6.33 -7.39
N ASN A 20 -17.96 -5.53 -8.40
CA ASN A 20 -18.45 -6.04 -9.66
C ASN A 20 -17.41 -6.94 -10.34
N HIS A 21 -17.86 -7.92 -11.12
CA HIS A 21 -16.96 -8.66 -11.99
C HIS A 21 -16.12 -7.72 -12.84
N ASN A 22 -14.88 -8.09 -13.11
CA ASN A 22 -13.89 -7.27 -13.82
C ASN A 22 -13.47 -5.97 -13.07
N GLY A 23 -13.68 -5.92 -11.76
CA GLY A 23 -13.26 -4.78 -10.92
C GLY A 23 -11.81 -4.79 -10.52
N TYR A 24 -11.46 -3.83 -9.66
CA TYR A 24 -10.13 -3.70 -9.03
C TYR A 24 -10.29 -3.41 -7.56
N ILE A 25 -9.38 -3.93 -6.75
CA ILE A 25 -9.23 -3.57 -5.35
C ILE A 25 -7.77 -3.19 -5.13
N PHE A 26 -7.54 -1.97 -4.67
CA PHE A 26 -6.21 -1.49 -4.30
C PHE A 26 -6.11 -1.37 -2.79
N LEU A 27 -5.09 -2.00 -2.21
CA LEU A 27 -4.69 -1.80 -0.82
C LEU A 27 -3.50 -0.84 -0.81
N ILE A 28 -3.62 0.29 -0.12
CA ILE A 28 -2.49 1.20 0.11
C ILE A 28 -1.88 0.86 1.47
N SER A 29 -0.76 0.15 1.44
CA SER A 29 -0.05 -0.27 2.66
C SER A 29 1.13 0.66 2.99
N SER A 30 2.33 0.16 3.03
CA SER A 30 3.58 0.90 3.21
C SER A 30 4.77 -0.02 2.99
N ASN A 31 5.92 0.51 2.62
CA ASN A 31 7.17 -0.26 2.51
C ASN A 31 7.62 -0.88 3.85
N VAL A 32 7.15 -0.36 4.99
CA VAL A 32 7.43 -0.93 6.33
C VAL A 32 6.90 -2.36 6.54
N ILE A 33 6.06 -2.87 5.64
CA ILE A 33 5.63 -4.27 5.68
C ILE A 33 6.76 -5.23 5.34
N LYS A 34 7.73 -4.79 4.57
CA LYS A 34 8.92 -5.56 4.17
C LYS A 34 10.17 -5.14 4.94
N GLU A 35 10.29 -3.86 5.31
CA GLU A 35 11.37 -3.30 6.11
C GLU A 35 10.81 -2.62 7.37
N PRO A 36 10.55 -3.39 8.45
CA PRO A 36 9.96 -2.86 9.67
C PRO A 36 10.82 -1.74 10.29
N ASN A 37 10.17 -0.67 10.67
CA ASN A 37 10.80 0.47 11.34
C ASN A 37 10.53 0.43 12.84
N SER A 38 11.58 0.53 13.65
CA SER A 38 11.49 0.49 15.11
C SER A 38 10.55 1.56 15.71
N LYS A 39 10.43 2.72 15.07
CA LYS A 39 9.51 3.80 15.47
C LYS A 39 8.04 3.52 15.08
N LEU A 40 7.78 2.52 14.22
CA LEU A 40 6.46 2.22 13.65
C LEU A 40 6.06 0.75 13.84
N ILE A 41 6.56 0.06 14.88
CA ILE A 41 6.40 -1.39 15.09
C ILE A 41 4.93 -1.83 14.99
N ILE A 42 4.03 -1.19 15.74
CA ILE A 42 2.60 -1.55 15.75
C ILE A 42 1.97 -1.31 14.37
N SER A 43 2.28 -0.16 13.74
CA SER A 43 1.80 0.15 12.40
C SER A 43 2.29 -0.86 11.36
N SER A 44 3.57 -1.25 11.43
CA SER A 44 4.17 -2.24 10.53
C SER A 44 3.50 -3.60 10.69
N ALA A 45 3.29 -4.06 11.93
CA ALA A 45 2.65 -5.35 12.21
C ALA A 45 1.23 -5.43 11.66
N TYR A 46 0.39 -4.41 11.89
CA TYR A 46 -0.97 -4.40 11.33
C TYR A 46 -0.99 -4.30 9.81
N ARG A 47 -0.12 -3.52 9.21
CA ARG A 47 -0.02 -3.40 7.75
C ARG A 47 0.45 -4.71 7.10
N ALA A 48 1.38 -5.42 7.74
CA ALA A 48 1.77 -6.75 7.30
C ALA A 48 0.59 -7.73 7.37
N ALA A 49 -0.15 -7.75 8.50
CA ALA A 49 -1.34 -8.58 8.66
C ALA A 49 -2.41 -8.26 7.60
N PHE A 50 -2.65 -6.99 7.28
CA PHE A 50 -3.57 -6.60 6.19
C PHE A 50 -3.09 -7.13 4.84
N SER A 51 -1.80 -7.05 4.56
CA SER A 51 -1.22 -7.50 3.29
C SER A 51 -1.36 -9.01 3.12
N GLU A 52 -1.18 -9.78 4.21
CA GLU A 52 -1.35 -11.23 4.20
C GLU A 52 -2.82 -11.64 3.93
N VAL A 53 -3.75 -11.05 4.68
CA VAL A 53 -5.20 -11.29 4.46
C VAL A 53 -5.58 -10.93 3.02
N PHE A 54 -5.11 -9.78 2.52
CA PHE A 54 -5.38 -9.32 1.18
C PHE A 54 -4.82 -10.26 0.11
N LYS A 55 -3.62 -10.80 0.34
CA LYS A 55 -3.00 -11.79 -0.54
C LYS A 55 -3.83 -13.07 -0.64
N VAL A 56 -4.34 -13.58 0.47
CA VAL A 56 -5.20 -14.78 0.47
C VAL A 56 -6.49 -14.50 -0.31
N LEU A 57 -7.16 -13.41 -0.01
CA LEU A 57 -8.42 -13.03 -0.67
C LEU A 57 -8.25 -12.74 -2.17
N SER A 58 -7.08 -12.30 -2.61
CA SER A 58 -6.83 -12.06 -4.04
C SER A 58 -7.07 -13.30 -4.91
N LYS A 59 -6.85 -14.50 -4.36
CA LYS A 59 -7.11 -15.77 -5.07
C LYS A 59 -8.60 -16.02 -5.29
N GLU A 60 -9.44 -15.65 -4.31
CA GLU A 60 -10.89 -15.76 -4.43
C GLU A 60 -11.45 -14.73 -5.41
N TYR A 61 -10.97 -13.49 -5.33
CA TYR A 61 -11.37 -12.42 -6.23
C TYR A 61 -10.93 -12.64 -7.68
N ALA A 62 -9.80 -13.32 -7.89
CA ALA A 62 -9.32 -13.65 -9.23
C ALA A 62 -10.32 -14.50 -10.03
N GLN A 63 -11.10 -15.38 -9.37
CA GLN A 63 -12.16 -16.18 -10.00
C GLN A 63 -13.28 -15.32 -10.62
N LYS A 64 -13.44 -14.09 -10.15
CA LYS A 64 -14.38 -13.09 -10.67
C LYS A 64 -13.73 -12.09 -11.62
N ASN A 65 -12.49 -12.36 -12.05
CA ASN A 65 -11.65 -11.45 -12.82
C ASN A 65 -11.47 -10.08 -12.13
N ILE A 66 -11.38 -10.08 -10.79
CA ILE A 66 -11.10 -8.89 -9.99
C ILE A 66 -9.61 -8.89 -9.66
N SER A 67 -8.92 -7.83 -10.08
CA SER A 67 -7.50 -7.63 -9.78
C SER A 67 -7.31 -7.00 -8.41
N CYS A 68 -6.46 -7.61 -7.58
CA CYS A 68 -6.12 -7.15 -6.23
C CYS A 68 -4.66 -6.74 -6.18
N ILE A 69 -4.38 -5.47 -5.97
CA ILE A 69 -3.03 -4.90 -6.00
C ILE A 69 -2.75 -4.18 -4.69
N ASN A 70 -1.70 -4.63 -3.99
CA ASN A 70 -1.20 -3.91 -2.83
C ASN A 70 -0.09 -2.95 -3.29
N ILE A 71 -0.27 -1.67 -3.02
CA ILE A 71 0.75 -0.64 -3.24
C ILE A 71 1.39 -0.35 -1.89
N ALA A 72 2.72 -0.46 -1.82
CA ALA A 72 3.53 -0.22 -0.63
C ALA A 72 4.36 1.07 -0.81
N PRO A 73 3.78 2.24 -0.47
CA PRO A 73 4.50 3.50 -0.60
C PRO A 73 5.68 3.61 0.36
N GLY A 74 6.73 4.28 -0.09
CA GLY A 74 7.75 4.85 0.75
C GLY A 74 7.33 6.21 1.33
N PRO A 75 8.28 7.12 1.57
CA PRO A 75 7.99 8.46 2.04
C PRO A 75 7.23 9.29 1.00
N ILE A 76 5.97 9.58 1.26
CA ILE A 76 5.08 10.37 0.41
C ILE A 76 4.77 11.72 1.07
N ASN A 77 4.71 12.78 0.30
CA ASN A 77 4.39 14.13 0.77
C ASN A 77 2.91 14.22 1.15
N THR A 78 2.62 14.02 2.41
CA THR A 78 1.28 14.10 3.03
C THR A 78 1.37 14.89 4.33
N ASP A 79 0.25 15.41 4.83
CA ASP A 79 0.20 16.10 6.12
C ASP A 79 0.81 15.23 7.23
N ARG A 80 0.50 13.94 7.22
CA ARG A 80 1.06 13.00 8.20
C ARG A 80 2.58 12.88 8.13
N THR A 81 3.16 12.93 6.95
CA THR A 81 4.62 12.90 6.79
C THR A 81 5.25 14.20 7.29
N GLN A 82 4.61 15.31 7.03
CA GLN A 82 5.05 16.62 7.51
C GLN A 82 4.98 16.74 9.04
N GLU A 83 3.97 16.16 9.68
CA GLU A 83 3.87 16.07 11.14
C GLU A 83 4.97 15.21 11.78
N LEU A 84 5.41 14.16 11.10
CA LEU A 84 6.37 13.19 11.64
C LEU A 84 7.84 13.58 11.43
N ILE A 85 8.13 14.44 10.48
CA ILE A 85 9.47 14.80 10.04
C ILE A 85 9.71 16.28 10.30
N GLU A 86 10.55 16.59 11.27
CA GLU A 86 10.85 17.98 11.68
C GLU A 86 11.48 18.81 10.56
N ASN A 87 12.37 18.21 9.76
CA ASN A 87 13.06 18.89 8.66
C ASN A 87 12.94 18.09 7.36
N ILE A 88 11.92 18.37 6.61
CA ILE A 88 11.64 17.70 5.32
C ILE A 88 12.83 17.84 4.35
N LYS A 89 13.43 19.03 4.23
CA LYS A 89 14.51 19.25 3.26
C LYS A 89 15.76 18.43 3.57
N GLU A 90 16.10 18.27 4.84
CA GLU A 90 17.22 17.42 5.24
C GLU A 90 16.88 15.94 5.05
N PHE A 91 15.63 15.55 5.37
CA PHE A 91 15.18 14.19 5.14
C PHE A 91 15.18 13.84 3.65
N GLU A 92 14.74 14.72 2.77
CA GLU A 92 14.77 14.51 1.31
C GLU A 92 16.19 14.24 0.79
N LYS A 93 17.22 14.88 1.34
CA LYS A 93 18.62 14.62 0.98
C LYS A 93 19.08 13.19 1.28
N THR A 94 18.44 12.52 2.25
CA THR A 94 18.74 11.12 2.59
C THR A 94 18.11 10.12 1.61
N LEU A 95 17.04 10.51 0.92
CA LEU A 95 16.33 9.65 -0.02
C LEU A 95 17.11 9.47 -1.33
N PRO A 96 17.01 8.30 -1.98
CA PRO A 96 17.66 8.09 -3.29
C PRO A 96 17.21 9.11 -4.34
N MET A 97 15.92 9.36 -4.46
CA MET A 97 15.36 10.33 -5.42
C MET A 97 15.45 11.80 -4.98
N LYS A 98 16.02 12.07 -3.79
CA LYS A 98 16.17 13.44 -3.22
C LYS A 98 14.88 14.23 -3.10
N ARG A 99 13.76 13.54 -3.03
CA ARG A 99 12.43 14.12 -2.83
C ARG A 99 11.49 13.12 -2.19
N LEU A 100 10.42 13.61 -1.59
CA LEU A 100 9.25 12.80 -1.25
C LEU A 100 8.49 12.42 -2.54
N GLY A 101 7.82 11.29 -2.52
CA GLY A 101 6.83 10.93 -3.55
C GLY A 101 5.62 11.86 -3.47
N ASN A 102 4.95 12.08 -4.62
CA ASN A 102 3.72 12.85 -4.66
C ASN A 102 2.51 11.89 -4.60
N PRO A 103 1.50 12.12 -3.75
CA PRO A 103 0.27 11.33 -3.74
C PRO A 103 -0.37 11.18 -5.13
N LYS A 104 -0.25 12.21 -5.97
CA LYS A 104 -0.75 12.18 -7.34
C LYS A 104 -0.08 11.09 -8.19
N GLU A 105 1.20 10.79 -7.98
CA GLU A 105 1.90 9.73 -8.73
C GLU A 105 1.27 8.36 -8.46
N ILE A 106 0.83 8.09 -7.22
CA ILE A 106 0.09 6.86 -6.90
C ILE A 106 -1.29 6.86 -7.59
N GLY A 107 -1.97 7.99 -7.58
CA GLY A 107 -3.26 8.14 -8.26
C GLY A 107 -3.16 7.91 -9.76
N ASP A 108 -2.15 8.48 -10.41
CA ASP A 108 -1.88 8.31 -11.85
C ASP A 108 -1.53 6.86 -12.18
N PHE A 109 -0.76 6.18 -11.32
CA PHE A 109 -0.46 4.76 -11.47
C PHE A 109 -1.72 3.89 -11.40
N VAL A 110 -2.57 4.10 -10.39
CA VAL A 110 -3.86 3.40 -10.24
C VAL A 110 -4.74 3.65 -11.46
N LYS A 111 -4.84 4.90 -11.90
CA LYS A 111 -5.59 5.30 -13.08
C LYS A 111 -5.09 4.56 -14.33
N ALA A 112 -3.79 4.52 -14.56
CA ALA A 112 -3.19 3.84 -15.70
C ALA A 112 -3.52 2.34 -15.73
N ILE A 113 -3.50 1.65 -14.58
CA ILE A 113 -3.88 0.23 -14.48
C ILE A 113 -5.34 0.03 -14.88
N ILE A 114 -6.24 0.89 -14.40
CA ILE A 114 -7.68 0.79 -14.67
C ILE A 114 -7.99 1.09 -16.14
N GLU A 115 -7.47 2.20 -16.66
CA GLU A 115 -7.74 2.65 -18.04
C GLU A 115 -7.19 1.69 -19.10
N ASN A 116 -6.05 1.05 -18.84
CA ASN A 116 -5.47 0.06 -19.74
C ASN A 116 -5.97 -1.37 -19.47
N ASN A 117 -6.95 -1.55 -18.58
CA ASN A 117 -7.54 -2.83 -18.23
C ASN A 117 -6.52 -3.92 -17.85
N ILE A 118 -5.51 -3.56 -17.05
CA ILE A 118 -4.44 -4.48 -16.65
C ILE A 118 -4.96 -5.41 -15.54
N LYS A 119 -5.44 -6.61 -15.92
CA LYS A 119 -6.07 -7.56 -15.00
C LYS A 119 -5.13 -8.63 -14.45
N TYR A 120 -4.14 -9.05 -15.24
CA TYR A 120 -3.24 -10.13 -14.84
C TYR A 120 -2.29 -9.74 -13.71
N LEU A 121 -2.15 -8.44 -13.43
CA LEU A 121 -1.43 -7.92 -12.28
C LEU A 121 -2.31 -8.02 -11.03
N SER A 122 -2.31 -9.19 -10.37
CA SER A 122 -3.15 -9.46 -9.19
C SER A 122 -2.41 -10.26 -8.13
N GLY A 123 -2.76 -10.06 -6.86
CA GLY A 123 -2.12 -10.70 -5.72
C GLY A 123 -0.66 -10.28 -5.50
N VAL A 124 -0.26 -9.12 -5.97
CA VAL A 124 1.10 -8.58 -5.88
C VAL A 124 1.19 -7.44 -4.87
N THR A 125 2.38 -7.25 -4.34
CA THR A 125 2.75 -6.04 -3.59
C THR A 125 3.81 -5.29 -4.38
N ILE A 126 3.48 -4.06 -4.76
CA ILE A 126 4.34 -3.19 -5.56
C ILE A 126 4.95 -2.12 -4.65
N ASN A 127 6.27 -2.06 -4.58
CA ASN A 127 6.95 -0.95 -3.93
C ASN A 127 6.80 0.33 -4.76
N PHE A 128 6.32 1.37 -4.11
CA PHE A 128 6.16 2.69 -4.72
C PHE A 128 6.92 3.71 -3.87
N ASP A 129 8.25 3.58 -3.81
CA ASP A 129 9.08 4.17 -2.77
C ASP A 129 10.31 4.94 -3.26
N GLY A 130 10.46 5.15 -4.55
CA GLY A 130 11.58 5.89 -5.10
C GLY A 130 12.94 5.22 -4.84
N ALA A 131 13.00 3.89 -4.87
CA ALA A 131 14.17 3.06 -4.57
C ALA A 131 14.67 3.22 -3.12
N ASN A 132 13.79 3.57 -2.18
CA ASN A 132 14.17 3.79 -0.79
C ASN A 132 14.39 2.49 -0.01
N SER A 133 13.71 1.40 -0.37
CA SER A 133 13.87 0.10 0.30
C SER A 133 15.08 -0.67 -0.25
N ASN A 134 15.68 -1.51 0.61
CA ASN A 134 16.87 -2.30 0.26
C ASN A 134 16.53 -3.74 -0.15
N HIS A 135 15.31 -4.21 0.12
CA HIS A 135 14.90 -5.58 -0.23
C HIS A 135 14.63 -5.71 -1.73
N VAL A 136 14.88 -6.90 -2.25
CA VAL A 136 14.64 -7.24 -3.67
C VAL A 136 13.26 -7.89 -3.86
N PHE A 137 12.75 -8.60 -2.83
CA PHE A 137 11.48 -9.36 -2.88
C PHE A 137 10.51 -8.94 -1.78
#